data_54b0bd489551f6280f75ef2118177c0c
#
_entry.id   54b0bd489551f6280f75ef2118177c0c
#
_cell.length_a   1.000
_cell.length_b   1.000
_cell.length_c   1.000
_cell.angle_alpha   90.00
_cell.angle_beta   90.00
_cell.angle_gamma   90.00
#
_symmetry.space_group_name_H-M   'P 1'
#
loop_
_entity.id
_entity.type
_entity.pdbx_description
1 polymer ?
#
loop_
_entity_poly.entity_id
_entity_poly.type
_entity_poly.pdbx_seq_one_letter_code
_entity_poly.pdbx_strand_id
1 'polypeptide(L)'
;MRKKWYILRTMAGQEESAKENLETKIRSAGYERFFGRIVIPEETIIDATGKSLKRLSVSPNAKLHVKTGSDVKKGDLIAEEPAVHVRHSGTIVTTKNYRRITIETIDKKYSKTYLIPEGSKLVNGIKVGARIRQGMPLTKDGEYICEIDGKIIENERVKRVEVQLENGEIDVYHIPYELYDPNRIYKGKQVRNGELLAEGRKVHSPVIGRVEVVDLGTRKEIRIARTQKRRMFPGYIFAEMMMNDDTWQFARTVPGVIDFVASGGQPLELKPKEARAILRLAGIETYEEKTKPVRVKMDIKVGDVVKITTGPFEDFAGVVKEIDLVKQELKVAVTIFGRETPVTVKVSEVEKIQ
;
A
#
# COMPACT_ATOMS: atom_id res chain seq x y z
N MET A 1 -8.34 24.70 -34.71
CA MET A 1 -6.99 24.52 -34.10
C MET A 1 -7.01 23.31 -33.19
N ARG A 2 -5.89 22.58 -33.10
CA ARG A 2 -5.78 21.38 -32.20
C ARG A 2 -5.35 21.82 -30.81
N LYS A 3 -5.94 21.22 -29.76
CA LYS A 3 -5.49 21.42 -28.37
C LYS A 3 -4.09 20.82 -28.19
N LYS A 4 -3.24 21.54 -27.45
CA LYS A 4 -1.88 21.16 -27.12
C LYS A 4 -1.65 21.34 -25.63
N TRP A 5 -0.58 20.79 -25.11
CA TRP A 5 -0.27 20.84 -23.68
C TRP A 5 0.65 22.01 -23.35
N TYR A 6 0.32 22.75 -22.30
CA TYR A 6 1.07 23.89 -21.79
C TYR A 6 1.25 23.79 -20.28
N ILE A 7 2.24 24.49 -19.76
CA ILE A 7 2.57 24.50 -18.34
C ILE A 7 2.20 25.87 -17.75
N LEU A 8 1.39 25.85 -16.70
CA LEU A 8 1.03 27.04 -15.93
C LEU A 8 1.75 27.00 -14.57
N ARG A 9 2.31 28.14 -14.18
CA ARG A 9 2.94 28.33 -12.87
C ARG A 9 1.88 28.72 -11.86
N THR A 10 2.00 28.13 -10.68
CA THR A 10 1.20 28.44 -9.49
C THR A 10 2.12 28.64 -8.30
N MET A 11 1.59 29.01 -7.15
CA MET A 11 2.35 28.91 -5.90
C MET A 11 2.44 27.44 -5.49
N ALA A 12 3.64 27.01 -5.07
CA ALA A 12 3.85 25.66 -4.57
C ALA A 12 2.91 25.37 -3.38
N GLY A 13 2.20 24.24 -3.44
CA GLY A 13 1.19 23.86 -2.45
C GLY A 13 -0.22 24.35 -2.77
N GLN A 14 -0.41 25.23 -3.75
CA GLN A 14 -1.73 25.75 -4.16
C GLN A 14 -2.18 25.22 -5.53
N GLU A 15 -1.51 24.20 -6.07
CA GLU A 15 -1.77 23.68 -7.41
C GLU A 15 -3.20 23.15 -7.55
N GLU A 16 -3.73 22.47 -6.52
CA GLU A 16 -5.10 21.94 -6.56
C GLU A 16 -6.13 23.07 -6.59
N SER A 17 -5.99 24.07 -5.74
CA SER A 17 -6.87 25.25 -5.73
C SER A 17 -6.81 26.02 -7.05
N ALA A 18 -5.61 26.17 -7.63
CA ALA A 18 -5.45 26.83 -8.93
C ALA A 18 -6.13 26.04 -10.06
N LYS A 19 -6.02 24.69 -10.03
CA LYS A 19 -6.71 23.80 -10.97
C LYS A 19 -8.23 23.94 -10.84
N GLU A 20 -8.78 23.82 -9.64
CA GLU A 20 -10.22 23.96 -9.36
C GLU A 20 -10.76 25.32 -9.80
N ASN A 21 -10.03 26.40 -9.51
CA ASN A 21 -10.38 27.75 -9.94
C ASN A 21 -10.39 27.87 -11.47
N LEU A 22 -9.39 27.30 -12.13
CA LEU A 22 -9.30 27.31 -13.60
C LEU A 22 -10.45 26.51 -14.21
N GLU A 23 -10.74 25.30 -13.74
CA GLU A 23 -11.85 24.47 -14.21
C GLU A 23 -13.21 25.15 -14.01
N THR A 24 -13.40 25.77 -12.84
CA THR A 24 -14.64 26.51 -12.53
C THR A 24 -14.81 27.71 -13.44
N LYS A 25 -13.75 28.47 -13.65
CA LYS A 25 -13.79 29.66 -14.52
C LYS A 25 -14.01 29.30 -15.99
N ILE A 26 -13.40 28.20 -16.48
CA ILE A 26 -13.63 27.67 -17.81
C ILE A 26 -15.11 27.37 -18.04
N ARG A 27 -15.74 26.68 -17.07
CA ARG A 27 -17.18 26.35 -17.15
C ARG A 27 -18.07 27.59 -17.08
N SER A 28 -17.81 28.49 -16.13
CA SER A 28 -18.64 29.69 -15.96
C SER A 28 -18.55 30.68 -17.13
N ALA A 29 -17.43 30.70 -17.84
CA ALA A 29 -17.20 31.59 -19.00
C ALA A 29 -17.50 30.92 -20.36
N GLY A 30 -17.87 29.63 -20.40
CA GLY A 30 -18.19 28.91 -21.66
C GLY A 30 -16.94 28.63 -22.50
N TYR A 31 -15.78 28.45 -21.87
CA TYR A 31 -14.49 28.23 -22.58
C TYR A 31 -14.14 26.74 -22.75
N GLU A 32 -15.05 25.78 -22.46
CA GLU A 32 -14.81 24.34 -22.51
C GLU A 32 -14.33 23.86 -23.87
N ARG A 33 -14.79 24.50 -24.95
CA ARG A 33 -14.34 24.18 -26.31
C ARG A 33 -12.83 24.41 -26.51
N PHE A 34 -12.25 25.37 -25.79
CA PHE A 34 -10.84 25.75 -25.91
C PHE A 34 -9.94 24.96 -24.96
N PHE A 35 -10.46 24.52 -23.82
CA PHE A 35 -9.71 23.74 -22.84
C PHE A 35 -10.06 22.26 -22.89
N GLY A 36 -9.10 21.44 -22.55
CA GLY A 36 -9.23 19.99 -22.37
C GLY A 36 -8.95 19.62 -20.91
N ARG A 37 -8.10 18.64 -20.73
CA ARG A 37 -7.73 18.14 -19.39
C ARG A 37 -6.76 19.08 -18.69
N ILE A 38 -6.92 19.21 -17.37
CA ILE A 38 -5.99 19.92 -16.49
C ILE A 38 -5.49 18.91 -15.48
N VAL A 39 -4.17 18.70 -15.36
CA VAL A 39 -3.56 17.66 -14.56
C VAL A 39 -2.44 18.18 -13.67
N ILE A 40 -2.27 17.55 -12.53
CA ILE A 40 -1.17 17.74 -11.59
C ILE A 40 -0.48 16.37 -11.50
N PRO A 41 0.73 16.22 -12.03
CA PRO A 41 1.45 14.95 -11.96
C PRO A 41 1.90 14.63 -10.54
N GLU A 42 1.48 13.48 -10.03
CA GLU A 42 1.82 12.98 -8.71
C GLU A 42 2.49 11.63 -8.80
N GLU A 43 3.55 11.45 -8.04
CA GLU A 43 4.20 10.16 -7.85
C GLU A 43 3.73 9.54 -6.53
N THR A 44 3.39 8.25 -6.58
CA THR A 44 3.09 7.50 -5.37
C THR A 44 4.39 6.90 -4.84
N ILE A 45 4.90 7.45 -3.73
CA ILE A 45 6.09 6.92 -3.05
C ILE A 45 5.69 6.03 -1.89
N ILE A 46 6.37 4.89 -1.76
CA ILE A 46 6.23 4.00 -0.61
C ILE A 46 7.14 4.54 0.50
N ASP A 47 6.58 4.70 1.70
CA ASP A 47 7.39 5.05 2.86
C ASP A 47 8.34 3.89 3.21
N ALA A 48 9.58 4.03 2.75
CA ALA A 48 10.62 3.01 2.90
C ALA A 48 11.19 2.91 4.33
N THR A 49 10.80 3.78 5.26
CA THR A 49 11.36 3.79 6.63
C THR A 49 10.96 2.58 7.47
N GLY A 50 10.10 1.71 6.97
CA GLY A 50 9.62 0.51 7.66
C GLY A 50 8.79 0.78 8.92
N LYS A 51 8.76 2.02 9.41
CA LYS A 51 7.98 2.43 10.59
C LYS A 51 6.48 2.49 10.32
N SER A 52 6.09 2.63 9.07
CA SER A 52 4.69 2.77 8.64
C SER A 52 4.08 1.49 8.05
N LEU A 53 4.79 0.36 8.10
CA LEU A 53 4.26 -0.91 7.64
C LEU A 53 3.17 -1.41 8.60
N LYS A 54 1.92 -1.44 8.14
CA LYS A 54 0.82 -2.07 8.86
C LYS A 54 0.72 -3.54 8.47
N ARG A 55 0.61 -4.40 9.47
CA ARG A 55 0.47 -5.85 9.31
C ARG A 55 -0.87 -6.27 9.89
N LEU A 56 -1.61 -7.03 9.13
CA LEU A 56 -2.89 -7.61 9.51
C LEU A 56 -2.80 -9.11 9.30
N SER A 57 -3.15 -9.88 10.32
CA SER A 57 -3.19 -11.33 10.25
C SER A 57 -4.63 -11.77 10.05
N VAL A 58 -4.84 -12.67 9.10
CA VAL A 58 -6.15 -13.28 8.84
C VAL A 58 -6.01 -14.79 8.76
N SER A 59 -7.09 -15.51 8.98
CA SER A 59 -7.10 -16.97 8.91
C SER A 59 -6.64 -17.48 7.53
N PRO A 60 -6.11 -18.71 7.42
CA PRO A 60 -5.69 -19.28 6.14
C PRO A 60 -6.86 -19.40 5.16
N ASN A 61 -8.08 -19.58 5.69
CA ASN A 61 -9.32 -19.71 4.91
C ASN A 61 -10.01 -18.36 4.61
N ALA A 62 -9.39 -17.23 5.00
CA ALA A 62 -9.94 -15.93 4.72
C ALA A 62 -10.01 -15.67 3.20
N LYS A 63 -11.16 -15.16 2.75
CA LYS A 63 -11.32 -14.69 1.38
C LYS A 63 -10.65 -13.33 1.24
N LEU A 64 -9.63 -13.24 0.40
CA LEU A 64 -8.92 -12.00 0.12
C LEU A 64 -9.58 -11.24 -1.02
N HIS A 65 -9.77 -9.93 -0.85
CA HIS A 65 -10.24 -9.01 -1.88
C HIS A 65 -9.09 -8.22 -2.52
N VAL A 66 -7.88 -8.44 -2.04
CA VAL A 66 -6.64 -7.80 -2.52
C VAL A 66 -5.57 -8.83 -2.84
N LYS A 67 -4.65 -8.46 -3.70
CA LYS A 67 -3.45 -9.24 -4.05
C LYS A 67 -2.20 -8.40 -3.84
N THR A 68 -1.05 -9.03 -3.83
CA THR A 68 0.25 -8.31 -3.80
C THR A 68 0.32 -7.34 -4.98
N GLY A 69 0.69 -6.08 -4.68
CA GLY A 69 0.72 -4.97 -5.63
C GLY A 69 -0.57 -4.13 -5.68
N SER A 70 -1.68 -4.55 -5.05
CA SER A 70 -2.90 -3.73 -4.98
C SER A 70 -2.67 -2.46 -4.16
N ASP A 71 -3.17 -1.33 -4.64
CA ASP A 71 -3.26 -0.09 -3.86
C ASP A 71 -4.62 -0.04 -3.15
N VAL A 72 -4.62 0.30 -1.87
CA VAL A 72 -5.81 0.38 -1.03
C VAL A 72 -5.94 1.73 -0.35
N LYS A 73 -7.18 2.16 -0.14
CA LYS A 73 -7.53 3.33 0.67
C LYS A 73 -7.89 2.90 2.10
N LYS A 74 -7.84 3.84 3.02
CA LYS A 74 -8.35 3.61 4.38
C LYS A 74 -9.84 3.27 4.30
N GLY A 75 -10.23 2.15 4.92
CA GLY A 75 -11.61 1.68 4.93
C GLY A 75 -11.96 0.68 3.81
N ASP A 76 -11.10 0.45 2.83
CA ASP A 76 -11.34 -0.56 1.79
C ASP A 76 -11.39 -1.96 2.42
N LEU A 77 -12.35 -2.78 1.98
CA LEU A 77 -12.45 -4.19 2.37
C LEU A 77 -11.30 -4.98 1.75
N ILE A 78 -10.45 -5.56 2.57
CA ILE A 78 -9.26 -6.29 2.12
C ILE A 78 -9.33 -7.79 2.33
N ALA A 79 -10.09 -8.24 3.35
CA ALA A 79 -10.32 -9.66 3.57
C ALA A 79 -11.65 -9.89 4.30
N GLU A 80 -12.20 -11.10 4.14
CA GLU A 80 -13.33 -11.62 4.91
C GLU A 80 -12.91 -12.93 5.56
N GLU A 81 -12.95 -12.98 6.88
CA GLU A 81 -12.77 -14.22 7.63
C GLU A 81 -14.10 -14.98 7.66
N PRO A 82 -14.08 -16.30 7.43
CA PRO A 82 -15.30 -17.10 7.47
C PRO A 82 -15.88 -17.13 8.89
N ALA A 83 -17.19 -17.32 8.96
CA ALA A 83 -17.85 -17.63 10.21
C ALA A 83 -17.35 -18.97 10.78
N VAL A 84 -17.36 -19.08 12.10
CA VAL A 84 -16.97 -20.32 12.79
C VAL A 84 -18.23 -21.15 13.05
N HIS A 85 -18.29 -22.32 12.45
CA HIS A 85 -19.38 -23.27 12.64
C HIS A 85 -18.93 -24.50 13.42
N VAL A 86 -19.86 -25.12 14.13
CA VAL A 86 -19.67 -26.40 14.80
C VAL A 86 -19.38 -27.50 13.75
N ARG A 87 -18.30 -28.25 13.93
CA ARG A 87 -17.91 -29.33 13.02
C ARG A 87 -18.68 -30.62 13.28
N HIS A 88 -18.93 -30.94 14.55
CA HIS A 88 -19.67 -32.12 14.97
C HIS A 88 -20.58 -31.76 16.12
N SER A 89 -21.78 -32.39 16.17
CA SER A 89 -22.75 -32.19 17.25
C SER A 89 -22.17 -32.63 18.58
N GLY A 90 -22.50 -31.89 19.65
CA GLY A 90 -21.99 -32.21 21.00
C GLY A 90 -22.46 -31.19 22.03
N THR A 91 -21.80 -31.22 23.19
CA THR A 91 -22.09 -30.31 24.29
C THR A 91 -20.89 -29.44 24.62
N ILE A 92 -21.08 -28.14 24.74
CA ILE A 92 -20.01 -27.22 25.17
C ILE A 92 -19.68 -27.48 26.63
N VAL A 93 -18.48 -28.01 26.89
CA VAL A 93 -18.01 -28.37 28.24
C VAL A 93 -17.15 -27.29 28.87
N THR A 94 -16.45 -26.50 28.04
CA THR A 94 -15.52 -25.49 28.50
C THR A 94 -15.56 -24.24 27.62
N THR A 95 -15.52 -23.07 28.29
CA THR A 95 -15.32 -21.77 27.63
C THR A 95 -14.32 -20.97 28.47
N LYS A 96 -13.02 -20.99 28.10
CA LYS A 96 -11.95 -20.30 28.84
C LYS A 96 -11.28 -19.24 28.00
N ASN A 97 -10.83 -18.17 28.66
CA ASN A 97 -10.08 -17.12 28.00
C ASN A 97 -8.60 -17.47 27.93
N TYR A 98 -8.03 -17.27 26.77
CA TYR A 98 -6.61 -17.43 26.50
C TYR A 98 -6.07 -16.20 25.78
N ARG A 99 -4.77 -16.04 25.88
CA ARG A 99 -4.02 -15.11 25.05
C ARG A 99 -3.20 -15.92 24.05
N ARG A 100 -3.45 -15.70 22.77
CA ARG A 100 -2.70 -16.30 21.66
C ARG A 100 -1.52 -15.41 21.34
N ILE A 101 -0.30 -15.93 21.50
CA ILE A 101 0.94 -15.25 21.16
C ILE A 101 1.63 -16.08 20.10
N THR A 102 1.87 -15.50 18.92
CA THR A 102 2.61 -16.16 17.86
C THR A 102 3.94 -15.43 17.66
N ILE A 103 5.02 -16.20 17.70
CA ILE A 103 6.39 -15.75 17.49
C ILE A 103 6.85 -16.33 16.14
N GLU A 104 7.45 -15.49 15.30
CA GLU A 104 7.99 -15.87 13.99
C GLU A 104 9.50 -15.67 13.99
N THR A 105 10.25 -16.61 13.44
CA THR A 105 11.70 -16.49 13.28
C THR A 105 12.06 -15.31 12.37
N ILE A 106 13.28 -14.78 12.51
CA ILE A 106 13.73 -13.60 11.74
C ILE A 106 13.79 -13.91 10.24
N ASP A 107 14.12 -15.13 9.87
CA ASP A 107 14.11 -15.62 8.48
C ASP A 107 12.70 -15.93 7.94
N LYS A 108 11.68 -15.82 8.80
CA LYS A 108 10.26 -16.05 8.50
C LYS A 108 9.89 -17.46 8.02
N LYS A 109 10.77 -18.45 8.26
CA LYS A 109 10.53 -19.83 7.85
C LYS A 109 9.69 -20.63 8.84
N TYR A 110 9.73 -20.23 10.11
CA TYR A 110 9.05 -20.96 11.17
C TYR A 110 8.31 -20.01 12.13
N SER A 111 7.18 -20.46 12.65
CA SER A 111 6.43 -19.75 13.68
C SER A 111 5.91 -20.71 14.75
N LYS A 112 5.92 -20.26 16.00
CA LYS A 112 5.38 -21.00 17.16
C LYS A 112 4.27 -20.19 17.81
N THR A 113 3.14 -20.84 18.06
CA THR A 113 1.99 -20.21 18.73
C THR A 113 1.85 -20.76 20.15
N TYR A 114 1.72 -19.86 21.11
CA TYR A 114 1.49 -20.16 22.52
C TYR A 114 0.07 -19.73 22.88
N LEU A 115 -0.66 -20.62 23.55
CA LEU A 115 -1.97 -20.34 24.14
C LEU A 115 -1.80 -20.22 25.64
N ILE A 116 -1.76 -19.00 26.14
CA ILE A 116 -1.51 -18.69 27.56
C ILE A 116 -2.85 -18.40 28.21
N PRO A 117 -3.23 -19.10 29.29
CA PRO A 117 -4.46 -18.80 30.03
C PRO A 117 -4.47 -17.35 30.53
N GLU A 118 -5.63 -16.70 30.54
CA GLU A 118 -5.73 -15.28 30.94
C GLU A 118 -5.33 -15.02 32.40
N GLY A 119 -5.31 -16.07 33.26
CA GLY A 119 -4.82 -15.99 34.62
C GLY A 119 -3.30 -15.78 34.72
N SER A 120 -2.52 -16.24 33.74
CA SER A 120 -1.06 -16.10 33.75
C SER A 120 -0.67 -14.69 33.25
N LYS A 121 0.00 -13.92 34.12
CA LYS A 121 0.44 -12.55 33.81
C LYS A 121 1.63 -12.57 32.84
N LEU A 122 1.54 -11.86 31.76
CA LEU A 122 2.65 -11.70 30.82
C LEU A 122 3.81 -10.91 31.43
N VAL A 123 5.03 -11.23 30.99
CA VAL A 123 6.23 -10.41 31.26
C VAL A 123 6.08 -9.05 30.54
N ASN A 124 6.64 -8.00 31.15
CA ASN A 124 6.63 -6.69 30.54
C ASN A 124 7.39 -6.71 29.20
N GLY A 125 6.82 -6.04 28.18
CA GLY A 125 7.42 -5.98 26.85
C GLY A 125 6.92 -7.05 25.87
N ILE A 126 6.07 -7.99 26.29
CA ILE A 126 5.41 -8.96 25.39
C ILE A 126 4.32 -8.23 24.58
N LYS A 127 4.71 -7.65 23.45
CA LYS A 127 3.82 -6.93 22.53
C LYS A 127 4.17 -7.23 21.07
N VAL A 128 3.20 -7.08 20.18
CA VAL A 128 3.44 -7.24 18.73
C VAL A 128 4.61 -6.36 18.30
N GLY A 129 5.55 -6.96 17.59
CA GLY A 129 6.78 -6.32 17.13
C GLY A 129 7.99 -6.48 18.06
N ALA A 130 7.82 -6.94 19.31
CA ALA A 130 8.94 -7.19 20.20
C ALA A 130 9.80 -8.38 19.73
N ARG A 131 11.11 -8.26 19.88
CA ARG A 131 12.04 -9.38 19.66
C ARG A 131 12.13 -10.22 20.92
N ILE A 132 12.04 -11.52 20.76
CA ILE A 132 12.12 -12.52 21.84
C ILE A 132 13.21 -13.51 21.49
N ARG A 133 13.96 -13.94 22.51
CA ARG A 133 14.98 -14.98 22.38
C ARG A 133 14.46 -16.29 22.93
N GLN A 134 14.97 -17.39 22.39
CA GLN A 134 14.76 -18.72 22.98
C GLN A 134 15.17 -18.72 24.46
N GLY A 135 14.39 -19.40 25.30
CA GLY A 135 14.59 -19.43 26.75
C GLY A 135 14.00 -18.24 27.52
N MET A 136 13.53 -17.17 26.85
CA MET A 136 12.88 -16.06 27.55
C MET A 136 11.49 -16.46 28.07
N PRO A 137 11.13 -16.15 29.33
CA PRO A 137 9.78 -16.39 29.83
C PRO A 137 8.78 -15.43 29.16
N LEU A 138 7.65 -15.97 28.76
CA LEU A 138 6.51 -15.21 28.24
C LEU A 138 5.58 -14.78 29.36
N THR A 139 5.56 -15.54 30.48
CA THR A 139 4.76 -15.27 31.66
C THR A 139 5.63 -15.05 32.88
N LYS A 140 5.11 -14.30 33.89
CA LYS A 140 5.86 -13.94 35.10
C LYS A 140 6.11 -15.13 36.02
N ASP A 141 5.27 -16.16 35.95
CA ASP A 141 5.42 -17.43 36.67
C ASP A 141 6.45 -18.37 36.01
N GLY A 142 6.91 -18.04 34.79
CA GLY A 142 7.88 -18.84 34.04
C GLY A 142 7.30 -20.13 33.44
N GLU A 143 5.99 -20.36 33.52
CA GLU A 143 5.35 -21.58 32.99
C GLU A 143 5.44 -21.65 31.46
N TYR A 144 5.36 -20.50 30.79
CA TYR A 144 5.47 -20.42 29.33
C TYR A 144 6.80 -19.78 28.95
N ILE A 145 7.66 -20.58 28.34
CA ILE A 145 9.00 -20.19 27.87
C ILE A 145 9.03 -20.18 26.36
N CYS A 146 9.66 -19.17 25.77
CA CYS A 146 9.86 -19.08 24.35
C CYS A 146 10.82 -20.15 23.83
N GLU A 147 10.40 -20.95 22.85
CA GLU A 147 11.18 -22.04 22.28
C GLU A 147 11.99 -21.65 21.04
N ILE A 148 11.79 -20.45 20.49
CA ILE A 148 12.43 -19.99 19.26
C ILE A 148 12.90 -18.54 19.35
N ASP A 149 13.98 -18.21 18.68
CA ASP A 149 14.38 -16.82 18.46
C ASP A 149 13.48 -16.16 17.41
N GLY A 150 12.92 -15.01 17.71
CA GLY A 150 12.03 -14.39 16.74
C GLY A 150 11.43 -13.05 17.15
N LYS A 151 10.35 -12.72 16.48
CA LYS A 151 9.56 -11.53 16.73
C LYS A 151 8.10 -11.90 16.99
N ILE A 152 7.49 -11.26 17.99
CA ILE A 152 6.06 -11.42 18.23
C ILE A 152 5.28 -10.78 17.09
N ILE A 153 4.50 -11.57 16.39
CA ILE A 153 3.71 -11.15 15.25
C ILE A 153 2.21 -11.10 15.59
N GLU A 154 1.79 -11.81 16.64
CA GLU A 154 0.42 -11.85 17.11
C GLU A 154 0.38 -11.86 18.63
N ASN A 155 -0.54 -11.10 19.21
CA ASN A 155 -0.84 -11.08 20.64
C ASN A 155 -2.30 -10.67 20.78
N GLU A 156 -3.20 -11.63 20.76
CA GLU A 156 -4.64 -11.39 20.83
C GLU A 156 -5.33 -12.24 21.89
N ARG A 157 -6.48 -11.78 22.35
CA ARG A 157 -7.33 -12.52 23.26
C ARG A 157 -8.24 -13.45 22.44
N VAL A 158 -8.30 -14.70 22.84
CA VAL A 158 -9.16 -15.71 22.23
C VAL A 158 -9.97 -16.45 23.26
N LYS A 159 -11.16 -16.85 22.88
CA LYS A 159 -11.99 -17.75 23.66
C LYS A 159 -11.75 -19.16 23.15
N ARG A 160 -11.23 -20.03 24.00
CA ARG A 160 -11.16 -21.46 23.72
C ARG A 160 -12.48 -22.10 24.14
N VAL A 161 -13.16 -22.70 23.19
CA VAL A 161 -14.43 -23.40 23.37
C VAL A 161 -14.20 -24.87 23.09
N GLU A 162 -14.52 -25.72 24.04
CA GLU A 162 -14.41 -27.19 23.90
C GLU A 162 -15.81 -27.79 23.83
N VAL A 163 -16.04 -28.55 22.75
CA VAL A 163 -17.27 -29.26 22.52
C VAL A 163 -16.99 -30.76 22.66
N GLN A 164 -17.61 -31.40 23.65
CA GLN A 164 -17.55 -32.83 23.86
C GLN A 164 -18.55 -33.51 22.93
N LEU A 165 -18.07 -34.42 22.12
CA LEU A 165 -18.87 -35.21 21.18
C LEU A 165 -19.46 -36.43 21.90
N GLU A 166 -20.43 -37.10 21.27
CA GLU A 166 -21.08 -38.31 21.80
C GLU A 166 -20.11 -39.47 21.98
N ASN A 167 -19.06 -39.54 21.15
CA ASN A 167 -18.00 -40.56 21.22
C ASN A 167 -16.95 -40.26 22.30
N GLY A 168 -17.10 -39.15 23.07
CA GLY A 168 -16.16 -38.73 24.10
C GLY A 168 -14.98 -37.88 23.61
N GLU A 169 -14.81 -37.71 22.31
CA GLU A 169 -13.79 -36.83 21.73
C GLU A 169 -14.13 -35.34 22.02
N ILE A 170 -13.12 -34.48 21.92
CA ILE A 170 -13.28 -33.04 22.14
C ILE A 170 -12.86 -32.26 20.90
N ASP A 171 -13.83 -31.54 20.35
CA ASP A 171 -13.56 -30.52 19.34
C ASP A 171 -13.18 -29.21 20.03
N VAL A 172 -12.09 -28.60 19.56
CA VAL A 172 -11.59 -27.31 20.10
C VAL A 172 -11.75 -26.21 19.06
N TYR A 173 -12.33 -25.09 19.50
CA TYR A 173 -12.49 -23.88 18.70
C TYR A 173 -11.79 -22.71 19.40
N HIS A 174 -11.11 -21.88 18.62
CA HIS A 174 -10.48 -20.64 19.10
C HIS A 174 -11.21 -19.46 18.45
N ILE A 175 -12.05 -18.80 19.20
CA ILE A 175 -12.87 -17.67 18.73
C ILE A 175 -12.22 -16.38 19.20
N PRO A 176 -11.92 -15.42 18.32
CA PRO A 176 -11.48 -14.10 18.71
C PRO A 176 -12.42 -13.52 19.77
N TYR A 177 -11.86 -12.93 20.83
CA TYR A 177 -12.66 -12.45 21.97
C TYR A 177 -13.74 -11.44 21.54
N GLU A 178 -13.46 -10.64 20.52
CA GLU A 178 -14.37 -9.63 19.95
C GLU A 178 -15.59 -10.24 19.24
N LEU A 179 -15.49 -11.50 18.80
CA LEU A 179 -16.54 -12.23 18.09
C LEU A 179 -17.28 -13.23 19.00
N TYR A 180 -16.89 -13.30 20.26
CA TYR A 180 -17.53 -14.19 21.22
C TYR A 180 -18.87 -13.60 21.72
N ASP A 181 -19.95 -14.35 21.53
CA ASP A 181 -21.27 -14.03 22.04
C ASP A 181 -21.64 -14.98 23.20
N PRO A 182 -21.72 -14.50 24.46
CA PRO A 182 -22.07 -15.33 25.60
C PRO A 182 -23.50 -15.89 25.56
N ASN A 183 -24.41 -15.27 24.79
CA ASN A 183 -25.77 -15.79 24.62
C ASN A 183 -25.81 -16.98 23.65
N ARG A 184 -24.82 -17.05 22.77
CA ARG A 184 -24.69 -18.11 21.76
C ARG A 184 -23.77 -19.23 22.22
N ILE A 185 -22.77 -18.95 23.04
CA ILE A 185 -21.72 -19.88 23.46
C ILE A 185 -21.58 -19.86 24.98
N TYR A 186 -22.14 -20.89 25.64
CA TYR A 186 -22.04 -21.06 27.08
C TYR A 186 -21.87 -22.53 27.46
N LYS A 187 -21.28 -22.80 28.62
CA LYS A 187 -21.08 -24.15 29.14
C LYS A 187 -22.42 -24.85 29.36
N GLY A 188 -22.53 -26.09 28.90
CA GLY A 188 -23.72 -26.94 28.99
C GLY A 188 -24.64 -26.81 27.79
N LYS A 189 -24.40 -25.90 26.84
CA LYS A 189 -25.21 -25.79 25.64
C LYS A 189 -24.95 -26.98 24.70
N GLN A 190 -26.02 -27.60 24.24
CA GLN A 190 -25.98 -28.55 23.14
C GLN A 190 -25.90 -27.81 21.81
N VAL A 191 -24.96 -28.19 20.95
CA VAL A 191 -24.73 -27.61 19.63
C VAL A 191 -24.82 -28.69 18.56
N ARG A 192 -25.28 -28.32 17.39
CA ARG A 192 -25.44 -29.22 16.23
C ARG A 192 -24.38 -28.94 15.19
N ASN A 193 -24.07 -29.96 14.38
CA ASN A 193 -23.20 -29.78 13.22
C ASN A 193 -23.73 -28.65 12.31
N GLY A 194 -22.84 -27.75 11.89
CA GLY A 194 -23.17 -26.59 11.09
C GLY A 194 -23.73 -25.39 11.88
N GLU A 195 -23.99 -25.52 13.19
CA GLU A 195 -24.47 -24.40 14.01
C GLU A 195 -23.43 -23.29 14.08
N LEU A 196 -23.85 -22.03 13.96
CA LEU A 196 -22.98 -20.85 14.00
C LEU A 196 -22.50 -20.58 15.42
N LEU A 197 -21.17 -20.64 15.63
CA LEU A 197 -20.51 -20.22 16.88
C LEU A 197 -20.16 -18.75 16.85
N ALA A 198 -19.51 -18.29 15.79
CA ALA A 198 -19.13 -16.89 15.66
C ALA A 198 -19.32 -16.39 14.22
N GLU A 199 -19.74 -15.12 14.10
CA GLU A 199 -19.88 -14.44 12.82
C GLU A 199 -18.52 -14.31 12.12
N GLY A 200 -18.54 -14.21 10.80
CA GLY A 200 -17.35 -13.86 10.02
C GLY A 200 -16.94 -12.41 10.26
N ARG A 201 -15.66 -12.12 10.08
CA ARG A 201 -15.12 -10.77 10.27
C ARG A 201 -14.72 -10.15 8.95
N LYS A 202 -15.20 -8.93 8.68
CA LYS A 202 -14.71 -8.10 7.60
C LYS A 202 -13.49 -7.31 8.05
N VAL A 203 -12.38 -7.47 7.33
CA VAL A 203 -11.12 -6.78 7.62
C VAL A 203 -10.92 -5.65 6.64
N HIS A 204 -10.81 -4.44 7.16
CA HIS A 204 -10.67 -3.23 6.36
C HIS A 204 -9.25 -2.66 6.49
N SER A 205 -8.78 -1.98 5.44
CA SER A 205 -7.48 -1.34 5.47
C SER A 205 -7.45 -0.16 6.46
N PRO A 206 -6.53 -0.15 7.44
CA PRO A 206 -6.40 0.95 8.39
C PRO A 206 -5.69 2.17 7.81
N VAL A 207 -5.05 2.05 6.65
CA VAL A 207 -4.22 3.09 6.03
C VAL A 207 -4.33 3.06 4.51
N ILE A 208 -3.92 4.15 3.88
CA ILE A 208 -3.69 4.20 2.43
C ILE A 208 -2.32 3.56 2.17
N GLY A 209 -2.24 2.63 1.22
CA GLY A 209 -0.95 2.00 0.94
C GLY A 209 -1.01 0.91 -0.11
N ARG A 210 0.17 0.35 -0.38
CA ARG A 210 0.34 -0.80 -1.28
C ARG A 210 0.39 -2.09 -0.48
N VAL A 211 -0.33 -3.07 -0.95
CA VAL A 211 -0.51 -4.37 -0.29
C VAL A 211 0.56 -5.36 -0.74
N GLU A 212 1.10 -6.11 0.21
CA GLU A 212 1.82 -7.36 0.02
C GLU A 212 1.07 -8.46 0.79
N VAL A 213 0.73 -9.55 0.14
CA VAL A 213 0.11 -10.71 0.76
C VAL A 213 1.17 -11.81 0.92
N VAL A 214 1.34 -12.30 2.14
CA VAL A 214 2.25 -13.40 2.46
C VAL A 214 1.43 -14.55 3.05
N ASP A 215 1.46 -15.70 2.41
CA ASP A 215 0.86 -16.92 2.94
C ASP A 215 1.91 -17.65 3.80
N LEU A 216 1.57 -17.89 5.07
CA LEU A 216 2.43 -18.55 6.04
C LEU A 216 1.92 -19.97 6.37
N GLY A 217 0.97 -20.50 5.57
CA GLY A 217 0.34 -21.80 5.76
C GLY A 217 -0.68 -21.82 6.91
N THR A 218 -0.26 -21.44 8.10
CA THR A 218 -1.13 -21.36 9.30
C THR A 218 -2.01 -20.10 9.34
N ARG A 219 -1.66 -19.09 8.58
CA ARG A 219 -2.39 -17.81 8.42
C ARG A 219 -1.92 -17.08 7.16
N LYS A 220 -2.67 -16.08 6.73
CA LYS A 220 -2.23 -15.10 5.74
C LYS A 220 -1.89 -13.78 6.43
N GLU A 221 -0.77 -13.17 6.07
CA GLU A 221 -0.37 -11.85 6.54
C GLU A 221 -0.55 -10.85 5.40
N ILE A 222 -1.37 -9.83 5.65
CA ILE A 222 -1.57 -8.70 4.74
C ILE A 222 -0.72 -7.56 5.26
N ARG A 223 0.31 -7.20 4.50
CA ARG A 223 1.22 -6.10 4.79
C ARG A 223 0.82 -4.91 3.95
N ILE A 224 0.63 -3.75 4.58
CA ILE A 224 0.27 -2.53 3.87
C ILE A 224 1.39 -1.52 4.12
N ALA A 225 2.20 -1.29 3.10
CA ALA A 225 3.20 -0.24 3.11
C ALA A 225 2.51 1.09 2.81
N ARG A 226 2.58 2.02 3.75
CA ARG A 226 1.94 3.33 3.59
C ARG A 226 2.51 4.03 2.36
N THR A 227 1.62 4.51 1.51
CA THR A 227 1.99 5.33 0.36
C THR A 227 1.65 6.78 0.61
N GLN A 228 2.47 7.66 0.06
CA GLN A 228 2.22 9.10 0.05
C GLN A 228 2.30 9.59 -1.40
N LYS A 229 1.41 10.49 -1.74
CA LYS A 229 1.50 11.18 -3.01
C LYS A 229 2.49 12.33 -2.90
N ARG A 230 3.44 12.39 -3.80
CA ARG A 230 4.40 13.49 -3.92
C ARG A 230 4.20 14.17 -5.26
N ARG A 231 4.07 15.48 -5.25
CA ARG A 231 4.02 16.26 -6.49
C ARG A 231 5.38 16.24 -7.15
N MET A 232 5.41 15.81 -8.42
CA MET A 232 6.63 15.76 -9.20
C MET A 232 7.11 17.15 -9.61
N PHE A 233 6.17 18.07 -9.83
CA PHE A 233 6.45 19.44 -10.28
C PHE A 233 5.73 20.44 -9.35
N PRO A 234 6.28 20.71 -8.15
CA PRO A 234 5.67 21.69 -7.25
C PRO A 234 5.62 23.08 -7.90
N GLY A 235 4.47 23.76 -7.79
CA GLY A 235 4.25 25.08 -8.39
C GLY A 235 3.86 25.05 -9.87
N TYR A 236 3.49 23.86 -10.40
CA TYR A 236 3.06 23.74 -11.80
C TYR A 236 1.80 22.92 -11.95
N ILE A 237 0.93 23.37 -12.86
CA ILE A 237 -0.21 22.59 -13.39
C ILE A 237 -0.07 22.49 -14.90
N PHE A 238 -0.63 21.44 -15.48
CA PHE A 238 -0.53 21.15 -16.90
C PHE A 238 -1.92 21.18 -17.52
N ALA A 239 -2.09 22.01 -18.54
CA ALA A 239 -3.38 22.19 -19.21
C ALA A 239 -3.29 21.86 -20.70
N GLU A 240 -4.24 21.06 -21.17
CA GLU A 240 -4.50 20.85 -22.59
C GLU A 240 -5.42 21.96 -23.09
N MET A 241 -4.96 22.79 -24.04
CA MET A 241 -5.75 23.91 -24.51
C MET A 241 -5.40 24.33 -25.94
N MET A 242 -6.32 25.04 -26.56
CA MET A 242 -6.07 25.77 -27.79
C MET A 242 -5.46 27.13 -27.41
N MET A 243 -4.19 27.35 -27.73
CA MET A 243 -3.48 28.59 -27.42
C MET A 243 -3.79 29.68 -28.44
N ASN A 244 -4.29 30.79 -27.95
CA ASN A 244 -4.42 32.07 -28.64
C ASN A 244 -4.38 33.19 -27.60
N ASP A 245 -4.39 34.45 -28.01
CA ASP A 245 -4.28 35.58 -27.08
C ASP A 245 -5.41 35.64 -26.07
N ASP A 246 -6.65 35.32 -26.47
CA ASP A 246 -7.80 35.28 -25.58
C ASP A 246 -7.66 34.21 -24.49
N THR A 247 -7.32 32.97 -24.88
CA THR A 247 -7.17 31.86 -23.94
C THR A 247 -5.94 32.03 -23.04
N TRP A 248 -4.87 32.64 -23.57
CA TRP A 248 -3.68 32.97 -22.80
C TRP A 248 -4.02 34.00 -21.70
N GLN A 249 -4.65 35.12 -22.08
CA GLN A 249 -5.06 36.15 -21.12
C GLN A 249 -6.09 35.57 -20.12
N PHE A 250 -7.09 34.83 -20.62
CA PHE A 250 -8.10 34.19 -19.78
C PHE A 250 -7.48 33.35 -18.65
N ALA A 251 -6.55 32.46 -18.96
CA ALA A 251 -5.92 31.60 -17.97
C ALA A 251 -5.12 32.41 -16.93
N ARG A 252 -4.46 33.48 -17.31
CA ARG A 252 -3.69 34.36 -16.42
C ARG A 252 -4.57 35.15 -15.44
N THR A 253 -5.85 35.36 -15.75
CA THR A 253 -6.79 36.04 -14.83
C THR A 253 -7.41 35.09 -13.79
N VAL A 254 -7.02 33.79 -13.77
CA VAL A 254 -7.52 32.82 -12.80
C VAL A 254 -6.77 32.95 -11.48
N PRO A 255 -7.47 33.07 -10.34
CA PRO A 255 -6.82 33.10 -9.04
C PRO A 255 -5.98 31.84 -8.80
N GLY A 256 -4.72 32.04 -8.38
CA GLY A 256 -3.76 30.96 -8.15
C GLY A 256 -2.88 30.60 -9.35
N VAL A 257 -3.23 31.04 -10.56
CA VAL A 257 -2.36 31.01 -11.74
C VAL A 257 -1.49 32.26 -11.76
N ILE A 258 -0.18 32.08 -11.82
CA ILE A 258 0.79 33.19 -11.90
C ILE A 258 1.03 33.59 -13.35
N ASP A 259 1.44 32.62 -14.17
CA ASP A 259 1.69 32.80 -15.60
C ASP A 259 1.95 31.44 -16.26
N PHE A 260 2.13 31.42 -17.57
CA PHE A 260 2.65 30.26 -18.30
C PHE A 260 4.17 30.16 -18.16
N VAL A 261 4.70 28.93 -18.26
CA VAL A 261 6.11 28.74 -18.56
C VAL A 261 6.30 29.17 -20.02
N ALA A 262 7.24 30.07 -20.26
CA ALA A 262 7.48 30.65 -21.58
C ALA A 262 8.89 30.35 -22.09
N SER A 263 9.03 30.30 -23.41
CA SER A 263 10.32 30.26 -24.10
C SER A 263 10.26 31.28 -25.25
N GLY A 264 11.22 32.18 -25.30
CA GLY A 264 11.21 33.26 -26.31
C GLY A 264 9.97 34.19 -26.23
N GLY A 265 9.42 34.41 -25.03
CA GLY A 265 8.23 35.26 -24.83
C GLY A 265 6.89 34.62 -25.20
N GLN A 266 6.86 33.36 -25.63
CA GLN A 266 5.65 32.61 -25.95
C GLN A 266 5.45 31.44 -24.98
N PRO A 267 4.20 31.08 -24.63
CA PRO A 267 3.90 29.90 -23.82
C PRO A 267 4.55 28.63 -24.40
N LEU A 268 5.29 27.91 -23.54
CA LEU A 268 6.01 26.71 -23.94
C LEU A 268 5.03 25.55 -24.19
N GLU A 269 4.98 25.11 -25.46
CA GLU A 269 4.25 23.90 -25.83
C GLU A 269 5.06 22.67 -25.45
N LEU A 270 4.41 21.70 -24.78
CA LEU A 270 5.03 20.41 -24.47
C LEU A 270 5.19 19.55 -25.72
N LYS A 271 6.35 18.93 -25.85
CA LYS A 271 6.57 17.90 -26.87
C LYS A 271 5.65 16.70 -26.60
N PRO A 272 5.22 15.97 -27.65
CA PRO A 272 4.33 14.81 -27.49
C PRO A 272 4.82 13.76 -26.48
N LYS A 273 6.13 13.58 -26.38
CA LYS A 273 6.79 12.70 -25.43
C LYS A 273 6.62 13.17 -23.98
N GLU A 274 6.82 14.46 -23.73
CA GLU A 274 6.66 15.09 -22.41
C GLU A 274 5.19 15.08 -22.00
N ALA A 275 4.26 15.38 -22.90
CA ALA A 275 2.82 15.31 -22.64
C ALA A 275 2.39 13.89 -22.22
N ARG A 276 2.86 12.84 -22.90
CA ARG A 276 2.60 11.45 -22.54
C ARG A 276 3.13 11.10 -21.16
N ALA A 277 4.35 11.55 -20.80
CA ALA A 277 4.90 11.33 -19.46
C ALA A 277 4.02 11.95 -18.38
N ILE A 278 3.53 13.17 -18.59
CA ILE A 278 2.60 13.85 -17.66
C ILE A 278 1.29 13.07 -17.51
N LEU A 279 0.71 12.57 -18.61
CA LEU A 279 -0.53 11.81 -18.58
C LEU A 279 -0.38 10.47 -17.85
N ARG A 280 0.76 9.80 -18.02
CA ARG A 280 1.09 8.56 -17.29
C ARG A 280 1.27 8.83 -15.78
N LEU A 281 2.00 9.87 -15.41
CA LEU A 281 2.15 10.28 -14.01
C LEU A 281 0.82 10.70 -13.37
N ALA A 282 -0.08 11.30 -14.13
CA ALA A 282 -1.42 11.64 -13.67
C ALA A 282 -2.38 10.42 -13.62
N GLY A 283 -1.92 9.22 -14.00
CA GLY A 283 -2.73 7.99 -14.05
C GLY A 283 -3.82 8.00 -15.12
N ILE A 284 -3.72 8.86 -16.12
CA ILE A 284 -4.70 9.00 -17.20
C ILE A 284 -4.39 8.05 -18.37
N GLU A 285 -3.10 7.85 -18.66
CA GLU A 285 -2.63 6.85 -19.60
C GLU A 285 -1.95 5.71 -18.88
N THR A 286 -2.33 4.49 -19.19
CA THR A 286 -1.65 3.29 -18.70
C THR A 286 -0.45 3.01 -19.60
N TYR A 287 0.66 2.58 -18.99
CA TYR A 287 1.76 1.97 -19.71
C TYR A 287 1.71 0.45 -19.49
N GLU A 288 1.96 -0.31 -20.53
CA GLU A 288 2.16 -1.75 -20.40
C GLU A 288 3.48 -1.97 -19.66
N GLU A 289 3.43 -2.59 -18.49
CA GLU A 289 4.64 -3.15 -17.87
C GLU A 289 5.15 -4.25 -18.81
N LYS A 290 6.06 -3.88 -19.70
CA LYS A 290 6.80 -4.87 -20.50
C LYS A 290 7.76 -5.59 -19.57
N THR A 291 7.26 -6.62 -18.90
CA THR A 291 8.06 -7.57 -18.13
C THR A 291 8.88 -8.44 -19.08
N LYS A 292 9.84 -7.86 -19.77
CA LYS A 292 10.95 -8.65 -20.31
C LYS A 292 11.94 -8.85 -19.17
N PRO A 293 12.27 -10.08 -18.79
CA PRO A 293 13.38 -10.32 -17.85
C PRO A 293 14.66 -9.92 -18.57
N VAL A 294 15.03 -8.68 -18.42
CA VAL A 294 16.37 -8.22 -18.87
C VAL A 294 17.34 -8.84 -17.88
N ARG A 295 18.18 -9.75 -18.36
CA ARG A 295 19.38 -10.16 -17.64
C ARG A 295 20.27 -8.93 -17.52
N VAL A 296 20.13 -8.23 -16.40
CA VAL A 296 20.94 -7.04 -16.10
C VAL A 296 22.37 -7.50 -15.83
N LYS A 297 23.25 -7.35 -16.79
CA LYS A 297 24.68 -7.20 -16.49
C LYS A 297 24.82 -5.87 -15.75
N MET A 298 25.15 -5.93 -14.47
CA MET A 298 25.33 -4.77 -13.60
C MET A 298 26.63 -4.03 -13.99
N ASP A 299 26.59 -3.26 -15.05
CA ASP A 299 27.74 -2.44 -15.50
C ASP A 299 27.37 -0.95 -15.57
N ILE A 300 26.37 -0.56 -14.76
CA ILE A 300 25.89 0.83 -14.66
C ILE A 300 26.61 1.50 -13.50
N LYS A 301 27.24 2.65 -13.77
CA LYS A 301 27.97 3.48 -12.79
C LYS A 301 27.32 4.85 -12.66
N VAL A 302 27.57 5.52 -11.54
CA VAL A 302 27.22 6.93 -11.39
C VAL A 302 27.95 7.74 -12.45
N GLY A 303 27.21 8.59 -13.16
CA GLY A 303 27.72 9.37 -14.30
C GLY A 303 27.39 8.76 -15.68
N ASP A 304 26.99 7.49 -15.76
CA ASP A 304 26.59 6.87 -17.03
C ASP A 304 25.30 7.50 -17.57
N VAL A 305 25.22 7.58 -18.90
CA VAL A 305 23.99 7.97 -19.59
C VAL A 305 23.16 6.72 -19.84
N VAL A 306 21.92 6.75 -19.38
CA VAL A 306 20.98 5.63 -19.54
C VAL A 306 19.70 6.09 -20.25
N LYS A 307 19.08 5.18 -20.99
CA LYS A 307 17.76 5.34 -21.55
C LYS A 307 16.75 4.57 -20.71
N ILE A 308 15.66 5.22 -20.33
CA ILE A 308 14.56 4.58 -19.61
C ILE A 308 13.71 3.82 -20.63
N THR A 309 13.51 2.52 -20.41
CA THR A 309 12.84 1.61 -21.36
C THR A 309 11.39 1.33 -20.99
N THR A 310 10.99 1.63 -19.77
CA THR A 310 9.60 1.40 -19.29
C THR A 310 9.18 2.48 -18.31
N GLY A 311 7.89 2.51 -17.97
CA GLY A 311 7.34 3.43 -16.99
C GLY A 311 6.92 4.80 -17.55
N PRO A 312 6.60 5.75 -16.67
CA PRO A 312 6.11 7.07 -17.09
C PRO A 312 7.10 7.83 -17.96
N PHE A 313 8.40 7.61 -17.74
CA PHE A 313 9.50 8.29 -18.46
C PHE A 313 10.14 7.43 -19.56
N GLU A 314 9.40 6.43 -20.07
CA GLU A 314 9.86 5.62 -21.21
C GLU A 314 10.37 6.51 -22.34
N ASP A 315 11.48 6.11 -22.97
CA ASP A 315 12.21 6.82 -24.02
C ASP A 315 12.96 8.09 -23.59
N PHE A 316 12.95 8.48 -22.32
CA PHE A 316 13.83 9.54 -21.87
C PHE A 316 15.25 9.01 -21.62
N ALA A 317 16.22 9.83 -21.93
CA ALA A 317 17.62 9.60 -21.54
C ALA A 317 17.97 10.52 -20.36
N GLY A 318 18.87 10.05 -19.51
CA GLY A 318 19.33 10.82 -18.37
C GLY A 318 20.64 10.30 -17.81
N VAL A 319 21.24 11.05 -16.89
CA VAL A 319 22.51 10.73 -16.24
C VAL A 319 22.24 10.10 -14.88
N VAL A 320 22.85 8.96 -14.59
CA VAL A 320 22.77 8.30 -13.29
C VAL A 320 23.48 9.14 -12.23
N LYS A 321 22.74 9.60 -11.22
CA LYS A 321 23.29 10.40 -10.09
C LYS A 321 23.55 9.56 -8.86
N GLU A 322 22.75 8.53 -8.60
CA GLU A 322 22.84 7.67 -7.43
C GLU A 322 22.36 6.25 -7.74
N ILE A 323 22.97 5.26 -7.10
CA ILE A 323 22.62 3.85 -7.25
C ILE A 323 22.33 3.27 -5.87
N ASP A 324 21.11 2.78 -5.63
CA ASP A 324 20.73 2.01 -4.45
C ASP A 324 20.75 0.51 -4.80
N LEU A 325 21.85 -0.15 -4.45
CA LEU A 325 22.04 -1.59 -4.73
C LEU A 325 21.10 -2.48 -3.93
N VAL A 326 20.65 -2.03 -2.76
CA VAL A 326 19.75 -2.82 -1.89
C VAL A 326 18.35 -2.86 -2.47
N LYS A 327 17.88 -1.73 -2.98
CA LYS A 327 16.56 -1.60 -3.61
C LYS A 327 16.57 -1.89 -5.10
N GLN A 328 17.75 -2.03 -5.70
CA GLN A 328 17.94 -2.13 -7.16
C GLN A 328 17.30 -0.94 -7.90
N GLU A 329 17.49 0.27 -7.36
CA GLU A 329 16.94 1.51 -7.89
C GLU A 329 18.08 2.48 -8.28
N LEU A 330 17.83 3.26 -9.32
CA LEU A 330 18.71 4.32 -9.80
C LEU A 330 17.99 5.66 -9.68
N LYS A 331 18.71 6.69 -9.24
CA LYS A 331 18.27 8.07 -9.43
C LYS A 331 18.90 8.62 -10.71
N VAL A 332 18.08 8.85 -11.68
CA VAL A 332 18.49 9.33 -13.01
C VAL A 332 18.02 10.77 -13.17
N ALA A 333 18.94 11.67 -13.51
CA ALA A 333 18.61 13.04 -13.84
C ALA A 333 18.20 13.14 -15.31
N VAL A 334 16.93 13.37 -15.52
CA VAL A 334 16.31 13.47 -16.85
C VAL A 334 15.98 14.94 -17.15
N THR A 335 16.25 15.40 -18.36
CA THR A 335 15.84 16.74 -18.76
C THR A 335 14.40 16.74 -19.24
N ILE A 336 13.52 17.39 -18.45
CA ILE A 336 12.10 17.54 -18.71
C ILE A 336 11.77 19.04 -18.70
N PHE A 337 11.09 19.54 -19.72
CA PHE A 337 10.75 20.97 -19.87
C PHE A 337 11.99 21.91 -19.76
N GLY A 338 13.14 21.45 -20.22
CA GLY A 338 14.39 22.20 -20.14
C GLY A 338 15.02 22.25 -18.73
N ARG A 339 14.49 21.46 -17.78
CA ARG A 339 15.00 21.36 -16.41
C ARG A 339 15.48 19.95 -16.11
N GLU A 340 16.56 19.86 -15.34
CA GLU A 340 17.02 18.58 -14.81
C GLU A 340 16.10 18.13 -13.66
N THR A 341 15.44 16.99 -13.85
CA THR A 341 14.47 16.42 -12.91
C THR A 341 14.97 15.05 -12.47
N PRO A 342 15.21 14.84 -11.17
CA PRO A 342 15.60 13.52 -10.67
C PRO A 342 14.39 12.58 -10.68
N VAL A 343 14.51 11.43 -11.34
CA VAL A 343 13.52 10.36 -11.38
C VAL A 343 14.13 9.08 -10.80
N THR A 344 13.34 8.34 -10.03
CA THR A 344 13.75 7.04 -9.50
C THR A 344 13.20 5.95 -10.40
N VAL A 345 14.08 5.07 -10.90
CA VAL A 345 13.76 3.95 -11.79
C VAL A 345 14.47 2.70 -11.32
N LYS A 346 13.92 1.53 -11.62
CA LYS A 346 14.60 0.26 -11.32
C LYS A 346 15.75 0.03 -12.30
N VAL A 347 16.76 -0.69 -11.85
CA VAL A 347 17.90 -1.09 -12.71
C VAL A 347 17.43 -1.88 -13.94
N SER A 348 16.34 -2.65 -13.80
CA SER A 348 15.71 -3.41 -14.90
C SER A 348 14.95 -2.54 -15.92
N GLU A 349 14.73 -1.28 -15.60
CA GLU A 349 13.93 -0.33 -16.41
C GLU A 349 14.80 0.61 -17.24
N VAL A 350 16.11 0.40 -17.23
CA VAL A 350 17.04 1.25 -17.96
C VAL A 350 18.00 0.45 -18.84
N GLU A 351 18.46 1.08 -19.88
CA GLU A 351 19.47 0.57 -20.78
C GLU A 351 20.60 1.62 -20.89
N LYS A 352 21.85 1.16 -20.77
CA LYS A 352 23.00 2.04 -20.90
C LYS A 352 23.16 2.48 -22.36
N ILE A 353 23.26 3.78 -22.58
CA ILE A 353 23.61 4.35 -23.89
C ILE A 353 25.14 4.42 -23.92
N GLN A 354 25.72 3.75 -24.92
CA GLN A 354 27.17 3.83 -25.17
C GLN A 354 27.59 5.21 -25.65
#